data_3c0732d90e99a81968833702c2b4dc70
#
_entry.id   3c0732d90e99a81968833702c2b4dc70
#
_cell.length_a   1.000
_cell.length_b   1.000
_cell.length_c   1.000
_cell.angle_alpha   90.00
_cell.angle_beta   90.00
_cell.angle_gamma   90.00
#
_symmetry.space_group_name_H-M   'P 1'
#
loop_
_entity.id
_entity.type
_entity.pdbx_description
1 polymer ?
#
loop_
_entity_poly.entity_id
_entity_poly.type
_entity_poly.pdbx_seq_one_letter_code
_entity_poly.pdbx_strand_id
1 'polypeptide(L)'
;FILRETQTGEIIDDVANGRSELGILYLFEHNEDVLTKLFKKNDLVFEEIFKASPHVFISKNHPLANNDIITLEELKPYPYLVYEQGKRNSFYFSEEFLSVLDMPKNIQVRDRATLFNLAIGLNGFTVSSGVIDKELNGEDIISKKLDMDCTMRIGLIKKKNIILSRYAISYIDSIKKHTAIV
;
A
#
# COMPACT_ATOMS: atom_id res chain seq x y z
N PHE A 1 17.91 1.73 -14.46
CA PHE A 1 16.82 1.86 -13.49
C PHE A 1 16.13 0.51 -13.32
N ILE A 2 16.00 0.06 -12.08
CA ILE A 2 15.29 -1.17 -11.75
C ILE A 2 14.19 -0.81 -10.75
N LEU A 3 12.93 -1.07 -11.08
CA LEU A 3 11.78 -0.98 -10.21
C LEU A 3 11.38 -2.41 -9.80
N ARG A 4 11.26 -2.65 -8.50
CA ARG A 4 10.82 -3.94 -7.93
C ARG A 4 9.57 -3.70 -7.10
N GLU A 5 8.51 -4.42 -7.42
CA GLU A 5 7.32 -4.53 -6.58
C GLU A 5 7.45 -5.82 -5.77
N THR A 6 7.57 -5.68 -4.45
CA THR A 6 7.85 -6.81 -3.57
C THR A 6 7.35 -6.56 -2.15
N GLN A 7 7.48 -7.54 -1.29
CA GLN A 7 6.96 -7.53 0.09
C GLN A 7 7.68 -6.50 0.97
N THR A 8 6.97 -5.88 1.92
CA THR A 8 7.50 -4.86 2.84
C THR A 8 8.80 -5.27 3.52
N GLY A 9 8.88 -6.53 3.99
CA GLY A 9 10.10 -7.05 4.60
C GLY A 9 11.29 -7.11 3.64
N GLU A 10 11.06 -7.46 2.37
CA GLU A 10 12.08 -7.50 1.32
C GLU A 10 12.51 -6.08 0.92
N ILE A 11 11.58 -5.12 0.85
CA ILE A 11 11.89 -3.70 0.61
C ILE A 11 12.89 -3.20 1.66
N ILE A 12 12.61 -3.47 2.94
CA ILE A 12 13.49 -3.06 4.05
C ILE A 12 14.87 -3.71 3.93
N ASP A 13 14.92 -5.02 3.65
CA ASP A 13 16.18 -5.75 3.47
C ASP A 13 16.97 -5.27 2.25
N ASP A 14 16.30 -4.94 1.14
CA ASP A 14 16.94 -4.46 -0.07
C ASP A 14 17.61 -3.11 0.14
N VAL A 15 16.93 -2.18 0.82
CA VAL A 15 17.52 -0.88 1.17
C VAL A 15 18.61 -1.02 2.23
N ALA A 16 18.41 -1.82 3.26
CA ALA A 16 19.41 -2.08 4.31
C ALA A 16 20.71 -2.67 3.77
N ASN A 17 20.62 -3.55 2.77
CA ASN A 17 21.78 -4.19 2.15
C ASN A 17 22.33 -3.45 0.92
N GLY A 18 21.78 -2.29 0.58
CA GLY A 18 22.22 -1.48 -0.55
C GLY A 18 21.88 -2.06 -1.94
N ARG A 19 20.93 -3.01 -2.01
CA ARG A 19 20.41 -3.53 -3.29
C ARG A 19 19.45 -2.56 -3.96
N SER A 20 18.79 -1.70 -3.15
CA SER A 20 17.97 -0.59 -3.60
C SER A 20 18.42 0.70 -2.91
N GLU A 21 18.40 1.83 -3.60
CA GLU A 21 18.67 3.14 -3.01
C GLU A 21 17.50 3.64 -2.16
N LEU A 22 16.28 3.30 -2.60
CA LEU A 22 15.01 3.73 -2.02
C LEU A 22 14.07 2.55 -1.89
N GLY A 23 13.19 2.60 -0.90
CA GLY A 23 12.00 1.76 -0.79
C GLY A 23 10.80 2.64 -0.47
N ILE A 24 9.63 2.32 -1.02
CA ILE A 24 8.37 3.00 -0.70
C ILE A 24 7.52 2.04 0.10
N LEU A 25 6.93 2.52 1.20
CA LEU A 25 6.06 1.72 2.05
C LEU A 25 5.08 2.59 2.84
N TYR A 26 4.18 1.92 3.53
CA TYR A 26 3.13 2.53 4.33
C TYR A 26 3.42 2.38 5.82
N LEU A 27 3.15 3.44 6.58
CA LEU A 27 3.08 3.38 8.04
C LEU A 27 1.65 3.66 8.49
N PHE A 28 1.20 2.88 9.45
CA PHE A 28 -0.06 3.03 10.14
C PHE A 28 0.19 3.04 11.65
N GLU A 29 -0.76 3.49 12.42
CA GLU A 29 -0.65 3.51 13.88
C GLU A 29 -0.21 2.17 14.48
N HIS A 30 -0.74 1.05 13.98
CA HIS A 30 -0.45 -0.29 14.52
C HIS A 30 0.91 -0.88 14.09
N ASN A 31 1.55 -0.40 13.01
CA ASN A 31 2.83 -0.93 12.54
C ASN A 31 4.00 0.05 12.70
N GLU A 32 3.72 1.34 12.90
CA GLU A 32 4.72 2.41 12.91
C GLU A 32 5.82 2.16 13.94
N ASP A 33 5.45 1.77 15.16
CA ASP A 33 6.42 1.53 16.24
C ASP A 33 7.37 0.38 15.91
N VAL A 34 6.84 -0.71 15.34
CA VAL A 34 7.64 -1.90 14.99
C VAL A 34 8.54 -1.60 13.81
N LEU A 35 8.00 -1.01 12.75
CA LEU A 35 8.77 -0.68 11.55
C LEU A 35 9.82 0.40 11.83
N THR A 36 9.50 1.42 12.63
CA THR A 36 10.47 2.46 13.01
C THR A 36 11.64 1.90 13.81
N LYS A 37 11.39 0.97 14.73
CA LYS A 37 12.47 0.25 15.45
C LYS A 37 13.33 -0.57 14.49
N LEU A 38 12.70 -1.22 13.50
CA LEU A 38 13.41 -1.98 12.48
C LEU A 38 14.25 -1.08 11.57
N PHE A 39 13.73 0.09 11.19
CA PHE A 39 14.49 1.08 10.41
C PHE A 39 15.72 1.54 11.18
N LYS A 40 15.57 1.94 12.44
CA LYS A 40 16.68 2.36 13.30
C LYS A 40 17.76 1.26 13.44
N LYS A 41 17.34 0.00 13.60
CA LYS A 41 18.26 -1.15 13.70
C LYS A 41 19.10 -1.36 12.44
N ASN A 42 18.58 -0.96 11.28
CA ASN A 42 19.22 -1.13 9.98
C ASN A 42 19.80 0.18 9.40
N ASP A 43 19.96 1.23 10.22
CA ASP A 43 20.44 2.57 9.80
C ASP A 43 19.62 3.16 8.65
N LEU A 44 18.31 2.93 8.65
CA LEU A 44 17.38 3.49 7.71
C LEU A 44 16.66 4.70 8.31
N VAL A 45 16.25 5.63 7.45
CA VAL A 45 15.37 6.75 7.78
C VAL A 45 14.12 6.68 6.91
N PHE A 46 12.97 6.99 7.52
CA PHE A 46 11.72 7.16 6.83
C PHE A 46 11.47 8.65 6.57
N GLU A 47 11.10 8.98 5.35
CA GLU A 47 10.71 10.33 4.93
C GLU A 47 9.29 10.27 4.38
N GLU A 48 8.34 10.92 5.07
CA GLU A 48 6.94 10.98 4.65
C GLU A 48 6.82 11.77 3.33
N ILE A 49 6.08 11.23 2.38
CA ILE A 49 5.76 11.89 1.11
C ILE A 49 4.38 12.52 1.20
N PHE A 50 3.36 11.75 1.64
CA PHE A 50 2.01 12.25 1.83
C PHE A 50 1.23 11.39 2.83
N LYS A 51 0.10 11.92 3.27
CA LYS A 51 -0.89 11.22 4.10
C LYS A 51 -2.15 10.97 3.30
N ALA A 52 -2.80 9.85 3.57
CA ALA A 52 -4.06 9.49 2.96
C ALA A 52 -5.02 8.90 4.01
N SER A 53 -6.31 9.07 3.80
CA SER A 53 -7.32 8.26 4.47
C SER A 53 -7.51 6.94 3.72
N PRO A 54 -7.93 5.85 4.39
CA PRO A 54 -8.18 4.59 3.72
C PRO A 54 -9.29 4.70 2.68
N HIS A 55 -9.07 4.04 1.55
CA HIS A 55 -10.04 3.89 0.48
C HIS A 55 -10.17 2.43 0.09
N VAL A 56 -11.36 2.05 -0.33
CA VAL A 56 -11.66 0.72 -0.85
C VAL A 56 -11.51 0.75 -2.37
N PHE A 57 -10.71 -0.16 -2.91
CA PHE A 57 -10.63 -0.40 -4.35
C PHE A 57 -11.54 -1.56 -4.71
N ILE A 58 -12.52 -1.30 -5.56
CA ILE A 58 -13.53 -2.24 -6.04
C ILE A 58 -13.75 -2.09 -7.54
N SER A 59 -14.38 -3.10 -8.15
CA SER A 59 -14.86 -2.98 -9.54
C SER A 59 -15.89 -1.86 -9.66
N LYS A 60 -15.89 -1.14 -10.77
CA LYS A 60 -16.97 -0.17 -11.11
C LYS A 60 -18.36 -0.80 -11.14
N ASN A 61 -18.44 -2.13 -11.34
CA ASN A 61 -19.70 -2.90 -11.35
C ASN A 61 -19.99 -3.55 -9.99
N HIS A 62 -19.21 -3.28 -8.96
CA HIS A 62 -19.43 -3.81 -7.62
C HIS A 62 -20.77 -3.32 -7.06
N PRO A 63 -21.52 -4.14 -6.28
CA PRO A 63 -22.79 -3.70 -5.69
C PRO A 63 -22.70 -2.41 -4.86
N LEU A 64 -21.54 -2.11 -4.27
CA LEU A 64 -21.29 -0.89 -3.50
C LEU A 64 -20.70 0.27 -4.34
N ALA A 65 -20.58 0.12 -5.65
CA ALA A 65 -19.93 1.13 -6.51
C ALA A 65 -20.61 2.51 -6.51
N ASN A 66 -21.90 2.55 -6.20
CA ASN A 66 -22.67 3.80 -6.14
C ASN A 66 -22.62 4.50 -4.78
N ASN A 67 -22.03 3.88 -3.75
CA ASN A 67 -21.85 4.51 -2.45
C ASN A 67 -20.68 5.48 -2.49
N ASP A 68 -20.82 6.68 -1.93
CA ASP A 68 -19.70 7.62 -1.80
C ASP A 68 -18.75 7.22 -0.68
N ILE A 69 -19.30 6.67 0.41
CA ILE A 69 -18.58 6.16 1.56
C ILE A 69 -19.05 4.73 1.81
N ILE A 70 -18.09 3.83 2.11
CA ILE A 70 -18.35 2.42 2.37
C ILE A 70 -17.93 2.11 3.80
N THR A 71 -18.76 1.37 4.52
CA THR A 71 -18.49 0.89 5.88
C THR A 71 -17.86 -0.51 5.88
N LEU A 72 -17.20 -0.88 6.98
CA LEU A 72 -16.66 -2.24 7.15
C LEU A 72 -17.76 -3.31 7.15
N GLU A 73 -18.94 -3.01 7.70
CA GLU A 73 -20.07 -3.94 7.73
C GLU A 73 -20.57 -4.28 6.34
N GLU A 74 -20.64 -3.30 5.45
CA GLU A 74 -21.05 -3.50 4.05
C GLU A 74 -20.04 -4.35 3.27
N LEU A 75 -18.76 -4.36 3.68
CA LEU A 75 -17.70 -5.14 3.03
C LEU A 75 -17.67 -6.61 3.46
N LYS A 76 -18.19 -6.99 4.61
CA LYS A 76 -18.14 -8.37 5.15
C LYS A 76 -18.62 -9.46 4.19
N PRO A 77 -19.66 -9.25 3.35
CA PRO A 77 -20.11 -10.26 2.40
C PRO A 77 -19.12 -10.58 1.29
N TYR A 78 -18.15 -9.66 1.01
CA TYR A 78 -17.27 -9.71 -0.15
C TYR A 78 -15.87 -10.22 0.20
N PRO A 79 -15.13 -10.84 -0.74
CA PRO A 79 -13.77 -11.27 -0.51
C PRO A 79 -12.81 -10.10 -0.30
N TYR A 80 -12.07 -10.13 0.79
CA TYR A 80 -10.96 -9.22 1.05
C TYR A 80 -9.69 -9.74 0.38
N LEU A 81 -9.11 -8.95 -0.50
CA LEU A 81 -7.93 -9.29 -1.29
C LEU A 81 -6.71 -8.57 -0.70
N VAL A 82 -5.70 -9.33 -0.32
CA VAL A 82 -4.49 -8.83 0.34
C VAL A 82 -3.24 -9.42 -0.31
N TYR A 83 -2.12 -8.72 -0.18
CA TYR A 83 -0.82 -9.25 -0.60
C TYR A 83 -0.25 -10.20 0.45
N GLU A 84 0.25 -11.36 0.02
CA GLU A 84 0.99 -12.24 0.92
C GLU A 84 2.33 -11.59 1.33
N GLN A 85 2.73 -11.78 2.59
CA GLN A 85 3.97 -11.24 3.14
C GLN A 85 5.07 -12.33 3.34
N GLY A 86 4.91 -13.48 2.69
CA GLY A 86 5.89 -14.56 2.67
C GLY A 86 6.28 -15.04 4.07
N LYS A 87 7.58 -15.21 4.32
CA LYS A 87 8.11 -15.70 5.60
C LYS A 87 7.89 -14.72 6.77
N ARG A 88 7.66 -13.45 6.49
CA ARG A 88 7.36 -12.39 7.47
C ARG A 88 5.87 -12.08 7.51
N ASN A 89 5.04 -13.10 7.37
CA ASN A 89 3.58 -12.98 7.36
C ASN A 89 3.04 -12.60 8.75
N SER A 90 3.39 -11.41 9.23
CA SER A 90 2.80 -10.80 10.41
C SER A 90 2.11 -9.51 10.00
N PHE A 91 1.04 -9.15 10.69
CA PHE A 91 0.27 -7.95 10.39
C PHE A 91 1.09 -6.65 10.41
N TYR A 92 2.25 -6.63 11.09
CA TYR A 92 3.16 -5.48 11.08
C TYR A 92 3.82 -5.20 9.72
N PHE A 93 3.90 -6.20 8.85
CA PHE A 93 4.45 -6.07 7.51
C PHE A 93 3.38 -5.94 6.43
N SER A 94 2.11 -6.11 6.80
CA SER A 94 1.01 -5.95 5.87
C SER A 94 0.87 -4.50 5.42
N GLU A 95 0.63 -4.32 4.14
CA GLU A 95 0.38 -3.02 3.52
C GLU A 95 -1.09 -2.62 3.65
N GLU A 96 -1.95 -3.61 3.88
CA GLU A 96 -3.37 -3.37 3.99
C GLU A 96 -3.77 -3.14 5.44
N PHE A 97 -4.43 -2.03 5.66
CA PHE A 97 -4.89 -1.59 6.98
C PHE A 97 -5.80 -2.60 7.68
N LEU A 98 -6.67 -3.26 6.92
CA LEU A 98 -7.64 -4.22 7.47
C LEU A 98 -7.05 -5.61 7.73
N SER A 99 -5.77 -5.85 7.52
CA SER A 99 -5.12 -7.13 7.82
C SER A 99 -5.20 -7.51 9.31
N VAL A 100 -5.46 -6.53 10.17
CA VAL A 100 -5.71 -6.70 11.61
C VAL A 100 -7.13 -7.20 11.89
N LEU A 101 -8.06 -6.99 10.96
CA LEU A 101 -9.45 -7.41 11.12
C LEU A 101 -9.65 -8.82 10.58
N ASP A 102 -10.35 -9.64 11.36
CA ASP A 102 -10.75 -10.98 10.95
C ASP A 102 -11.86 -10.87 9.90
N MET A 103 -11.46 -10.76 8.63
CA MET A 103 -12.40 -10.74 7.52
C MET A 103 -12.77 -12.17 7.14
N PRO A 104 -14.07 -12.53 7.12
CA PRO A 104 -14.53 -13.92 6.95
C PRO A 104 -14.07 -14.57 5.64
N LYS A 105 -13.84 -13.74 4.60
CA LYS A 105 -13.41 -14.19 3.28
C LYS A 105 -12.12 -13.44 2.92
N ASN A 106 -10.97 -14.05 3.17
CA ASN A 106 -9.66 -13.48 2.87
C ASN A 106 -8.97 -14.30 1.78
N ILE A 107 -8.48 -13.63 0.74
CA ILE A 107 -7.73 -14.23 -0.36
C ILE A 107 -6.37 -13.51 -0.46
N GLN A 108 -5.28 -14.27 -0.31
CA GLN A 108 -3.94 -13.75 -0.45
C GLN A 108 -3.44 -13.92 -1.88
N VAL A 109 -2.85 -12.86 -2.44
CA VAL A 109 -2.30 -12.83 -3.79
C VAL A 109 -0.86 -12.32 -3.78
N ARG A 110 -0.14 -12.49 -4.90
CA ARG A 110 1.27 -12.05 -5.02
C ARG A 110 1.47 -10.80 -5.85
N ASP A 111 0.52 -10.51 -6.73
CA ASP A 111 0.66 -9.44 -7.71
C ASP A 111 -0.64 -8.65 -7.90
N ARG A 112 -0.47 -7.42 -8.38
CA ARG A 112 -1.57 -6.47 -8.59
C ARG A 112 -2.54 -6.93 -9.68
N ALA A 113 -2.05 -7.55 -10.74
CA ALA A 113 -2.91 -7.97 -11.85
C ALA A 113 -3.89 -9.06 -11.40
N THR A 114 -3.40 -10.05 -10.64
CA THR A 114 -4.25 -11.06 -10.02
C THR A 114 -5.23 -10.43 -9.03
N LEU A 115 -4.79 -9.49 -8.20
CA LEU A 115 -5.66 -8.80 -7.24
C LEU A 115 -6.81 -8.09 -7.97
N PHE A 116 -6.53 -7.30 -9.00
CA PHE A 116 -7.57 -6.57 -9.74
C PHE A 116 -8.51 -7.50 -10.52
N ASN A 117 -7.99 -8.58 -11.11
CA ASN A 117 -8.81 -9.59 -11.77
C ASN A 117 -9.80 -10.25 -10.79
N LEU A 118 -9.37 -10.56 -9.57
CA LEU A 118 -10.23 -11.12 -8.54
C LEU A 118 -11.21 -10.08 -7.97
N ALA A 119 -10.80 -8.81 -7.86
CA ALA A 119 -11.70 -7.72 -7.48
C ALA A 119 -12.86 -7.59 -8.47
N ILE A 120 -12.58 -7.72 -9.78
CA ILE A 120 -13.60 -7.69 -10.82
C ILE A 120 -14.42 -8.99 -10.83
N GLY A 121 -13.74 -10.15 -10.85
CA GLY A 121 -14.38 -11.44 -11.09
C GLY A 121 -15.20 -11.99 -9.90
N LEU A 122 -14.83 -11.60 -8.67
CA LEU A 122 -15.46 -12.10 -7.44
C LEU A 122 -16.20 -11.01 -6.64
N ASN A 123 -16.31 -9.80 -7.17
CA ASN A 123 -16.71 -8.61 -6.39
C ASN A 123 -15.87 -8.49 -5.11
N GLY A 124 -14.57 -8.74 -5.24
CA GLY A 124 -13.65 -8.57 -4.13
C GLY A 124 -13.25 -7.11 -3.93
N PHE A 125 -12.61 -6.84 -2.80
CA PHE A 125 -12.10 -5.50 -2.50
C PHE A 125 -10.71 -5.57 -1.87
N THR A 126 -9.96 -4.48 -2.00
CA THR A 126 -8.75 -4.23 -1.21
C THR A 126 -8.77 -2.82 -0.64
N VAL A 127 -7.94 -2.53 0.36
CA VAL A 127 -7.86 -1.19 0.97
C VAL A 127 -6.49 -0.59 0.73
N SER A 128 -6.47 0.65 0.25
CA SER A 128 -5.26 1.39 -0.07
C SER A 128 -5.44 2.90 0.15
N SER A 129 -4.47 3.69 -0.28
CA SER A 129 -4.42 5.15 -0.12
C SER A 129 -5.48 5.94 -0.90
N GLY A 130 -6.23 5.29 -1.79
CA GLY A 130 -7.16 5.97 -2.70
C GLY A 130 -6.52 6.53 -3.97
N VAL A 131 -5.20 6.58 -4.03
CA VAL A 131 -4.48 7.03 -5.22
C VAL A 131 -4.47 5.92 -6.26
N ILE A 132 -5.17 6.15 -7.37
CA ILE A 132 -5.21 5.25 -8.52
C ILE A 132 -5.18 6.09 -9.81
N ASP A 133 -4.22 5.78 -10.66
CA ASP A 133 -4.10 6.42 -11.96
C ASP A 133 -4.95 5.66 -12.99
N LYS A 134 -5.94 6.34 -13.57
CA LYS A 134 -6.88 5.74 -14.54
C LYS A 134 -6.21 5.44 -15.89
N GLU A 135 -5.22 6.23 -16.29
CA GLU A 135 -4.51 5.99 -17.55
C GLU A 135 -3.69 4.70 -17.48
N LEU A 136 -3.14 4.38 -16.30
CA LEU A 136 -2.32 3.18 -16.08
C LEU A 136 -3.13 1.95 -15.68
N ASN A 137 -4.21 2.12 -14.92
CA ASN A 137 -4.98 1.00 -14.35
C ASN A 137 -6.33 0.76 -15.04
N GLY A 138 -6.70 1.60 -16.01
CA GLY A 138 -8.01 1.57 -16.66
C GLY A 138 -9.12 2.10 -15.74
N GLU A 139 -10.37 1.98 -16.23
CA GLU A 139 -11.56 2.49 -15.53
C GLU A 139 -12.35 1.40 -14.79
N ASP A 140 -11.87 0.16 -14.80
CA ASP A 140 -12.62 -0.97 -14.24
C ASP A 140 -12.52 -1.06 -12.72
N ILE A 141 -11.46 -0.48 -12.12
CA ILE A 141 -11.29 -0.36 -10.68
C ILE A 141 -11.50 1.09 -10.26
N ILE A 142 -12.35 1.28 -9.27
CA ILE A 142 -12.67 2.60 -8.69
C ILE A 142 -12.27 2.64 -7.21
N SER A 143 -11.98 3.84 -6.75
CA SER A 143 -11.67 4.13 -5.35
C SER A 143 -12.89 4.74 -4.66
N LYS A 144 -13.24 4.23 -3.48
CA LYS A 144 -14.31 4.76 -2.62
C LYS A 144 -13.78 4.98 -1.22
N LYS A 145 -14.21 6.05 -0.56
CA LYS A 145 -13.78 6.33 0.82
C LYS A 145 -14.26 5.22 1.77
N LEU A 146 -13.37 4.73 2.61
CA LEU A 146 -13.73 3.84 3.71
C LEU A 146 -14.10 4.68 4.94
N ASP A 147 -15.22 4.35 5.58
CA ASP A 147 -15.66 5.00 6.83
C ASP A 147 -14.82 4.53 8.01
N MET A 148 -13.63 5.10 8.10
CA MET A 148 -12.69 4.84 9.18
C MET A 148 -11.89 6.09 9.52
N ASP A 149 -11.77 6.39 10.81
CA ASP A 149 -10.92 7.46 11.31
C ASP A 149 -9.50 6.92 11.53
N CYS A 150 -8.75 6.85 10.44
CA CYS A 150 -7.34 6.52 10.50
C CYS A 150 -6.55 7.20 9.38
N THR A 151 -5.25 7.31 9.57
CA THR A 151 -4.35 7.94 8.62
C THR A 151 -3.26 6.96 8.20
N MET A 152 -3.09 6.82 6.89
CA MET A 152 -1.98 6.15 6.25
C MET A 152 -0.88 7.17 5.97
N ARG A 153 0.34 6.89 6.40
CA ARG A 153 1.53 7.70 6.09
C ARG A 153 2.32 6.98 5.01
N ILE A 154 2.33 7.52 3.82
CA ILE A 154 3.06 6.97 2.69
C ILE A 154 4.41 7.69 2.61
N GLY A 155 5.48 6.93 2.54
CA GLY A 155 6.82 7.51 2.52
C GLY A 155 7.88 6.59 1.94
N LEU A 156 9.06 7.14 1.84
CA LEU A 156 10.24 6.42 1.39
C LEU A 156 11.17 6.09 2.56
N ILE A 157 11.86 4.96 2.45
CA ILE A 157 13.01 4.62 3.28
C ILE A 157 14.29 4.69 2.46
N LYS A 158 15.36 5.13 3.10
CA LYS A 158 16.72 5.18 2.55
C LYS A 158 17.74 5.00 3.66
N LYS A 159 18.98 4.66 3.33
CA LYS A 159 20.07 4.68 4.31
C LYS A 159 20.30 6.09 4.83
N LYS A 160 20.58 6.22 6.12
CA LYS A 160 20.71 7.51 6.84
C LYS A 160 21.69 8.48 6.20
N ASN A 161 22.82 8.00 5.72
CA ASN A 161 23.90 8.84 5.18
C ASN A 161 24.20 8.56 3.71
N ILE A 162 23.18 8.08 2.94
CA ILE A 162 23.37 7.78 1.52
C ILE A 162 23.41 9.05 0.69
N ILE A 163 24.34 9.08 -0.26
CA ILE A 163 24.30 10.06 -1.36
C ILE A 163 23.45 9.43 -2.46
N LEU A 164 22.28 10.00 -2.69
CA LEU A 164 21.35 9.49 -3.69
C LEU A 164 21.85 9.79 -5.12
N SER A 165 21.63 8.86 -6.02
CA SER A 165 21.86 9.08 -7.44
C SER A 165 20.88 10.14 -8.00
N ARG A 166 21.27 10.76 -9.12
CA ARG A 166 20.38 11.69 -9.84
C ARG A 166 19.03 11.08 -10.20
N TYR A 167 18.99 9.77 -10.45
CA TYR A 167 17.77 9.04 -10.80
C TYR A 167 16.86 8.88 -9.58
N ALA A 168 17.42 8.58 -8.42
CA ALA A 168 16.66 8.50 -7.18
C ALA A 168 16.06 9.86 -6.81
N ILE A 169 16.82 10.95 -6.93
CA ILE A 169 16.34 12.31 -6.69
C ILE A 169 15.20 12.66 -7.65
N SER A 170 15.39 12.44 -8.96
CA SER A 170 14.35 12.70 -9.96
C SER A 170 13.08 11.89 -9.72
N TYR A 171 13.21 10.64 -9.27
CA TYR A 171 12.08 9.78 -8.92
C TYR A 171 11.30 10.31 -7.71
N ILE A 172 11.99 10.72 -6.65
CA ILE A 172 11.36 11.35 -5.47
C ILE A 172 10.60 12.61 -5.86
N ASP A 173 11.22 13.49 -6.67
CA ASP A 173 10.59 14.73 -7.12
C ASP A 173 9.33 14.45 -7.98
N SER A 174 9.38 13.43 -8.81
CA SER A 174 8.24 13.02 -9.63
C SER A 174 7.09 12.50 -8.79
N ILE A 175 7.36 11.66 -7.79
CA ILE A 175 6.32 11.19 -6.87
C ILE A 175 5.70 12.36 -6.10
N LYS A 176 6.53 13.24 -5.50
CA LYS A 176 6.04 14.41 -4.76
C LYS A 176 5.15 15.33 -5.61
N LYS A 177 5.51 15.53 -6.88
CA LYS A 177 4.67 16.31 -7.83
C LYS A 177 3.35 15.62 -8.12
N HIS A 178 3.38 14.31 -8.35
CA HIS A 178 2.16 13.53 -8.65
C HIS A 178 1.21 13.50 -7.44
N THR A 179 1.73 13.31 -6.24
CA THR A 179 0.92 13.26 -5.01
C THR A 179 0.45 14.61 -4.48
N ALA A 180 1.04 15.71 -4.91
CA ALA A 180 0.57 17.07 -4.59
C ALA A 180 -0.71 17.48 -5.36
N ILE A 181 -1.10 16.69 -6.36
CA ILE A 181 -2.29 16.95 -7.21
C ILE A 181 -3.49 16.13 -6.70
N VAL A 182 -3.29 15.20 -5.80
CA VAL A 182 -4.30 14.34 -5.16
C VAL A 182 -4.64 14.87 -3.78
#